data_e051e45865789776e28e85a46ba83178
#
_entry.id   e051e45865789776e28e85a46ba83178
#
_cell.length_a   1.000
_cell.length_b   1.000
_cell.length_c   1.000
_cell.angle_alpha   90.00
_cell.angle_beta   90.00
_cell.angle_gamma   90.00
#
_symmetry.space_group_name_H-M   'P 1'
#
loop_
_entity.id
_entity.type
_entity.pdbx_description
1 polymer ?
#
loop_
_entity_poly.entity_id
_entity_poly.type
_entity_poly.pdbx_seq_one_letter_code
_entity_poly.pdbx_strand_id
1 'polypeptide(L)'
;MRNYVAAIAANPIPYCKEFRQIAGSVTGAILLQQLDFYFRKKPNGFYKFLEPCNREKYNEGDSWTEELGFSASEFRSAFDQIGLRHASKTEYEDAKHKFKSDDKEFFYCSYHDRMTGLTHYFRNHQLLDALLDKMI
;
A
#
# COMPACT_ATOMS: atom_id res chain seq x y z
N MET A 1 33.06 12.72 14.97
CA MET A 1 32.01 13.21 14.05
C MET A 1 30.69 12.64 14.48
N ARG A 2 29.67 13.49 14.54
CA ARG A 2 28.32 13.04 14.92
C ARG A 2 27.64 12.35 13.73
N ASN A 3 27.00 11.22 13.99
CA ASN A 3 26.24 10.52 12.96
C ASN A 3 24.80 11.08 12.89
N TYR A 4 24.64 12.13 12.07
CA TYR A 4 23.35 12.81 11.93
C TYR A 4 22.30 11.93 11.26
N VAL A 5 22.71 11.08 10.31
CA VAL A 5 21.77 10.20 9.62
C VAL A 5 21.12 9.22 10.59
N ALA A 6 21.91 8.56 11.42
CA ALA A 6 21.38 7.62 12.42
C ALA A 6 20.49 8.32 13.44
N ALA A 7 20.83 9.57 13.83
CA ALA A 7 20.03 10.33 14.79
C ALA A 7 18.66 10.71 14.20
N ILE A 8 18.61 11.03 12.91
CA ILE A 8 17.36 11.40 12.22
C ILE A 8 16.53 10.18 11.89
N ALA A 9 17.16 9.09 11.47
CA ALA A 9 16.50 7.86 11.03
C ALA A 9 16.11 6.94 12.20
N ALA A 10 15.47 7.50 13.23
CA ALA A 10 15.06 6.74 14.41
C ALA A 10 14.01 5.68 14.10
N ASN A 11 13.12 5.96 13.12
CA ASN A 11 12.07 5.03 12.69
C ASN A 11 12.12 4.88 11.17
N PRO A 12 13.12 4.16 10.64
CA PRO A 12 13.29 4.04 9.20
C PRO A 12 12.20 3.16 8.58
N ILE A 13 11.88 3.46 7.31
CA ILE A 13 11.02 2.61 6.50
C ILE A 13 11.92 1.57 5.83
N PRO A 14 11.63 0.26 5.97
CA PRO A 14 12.49 -0.76 5.41
C PRO A 14 12.41 -0.83 3.89
N TYR A 15 13.54 -1.13 3.28
CA TYR A 15 13.64 -1.45 1.88
C TYR A 15 14.49 -2.71 1.72
N CYS A 16 13.88 -3.76 1.15
CA CYS A 16 14.56 -5.00 0.82
C CYS A 16 14.60 -5.12 -0.70
N LYS A 17 15.79 -5.13 -1.26
CA LYS A 17 16.01 -5.11 -2.72
C LYS A 17 15.36 -6.28 -3.47
N GLU A 18 15.18 -7.41 -2.78
CA GLU A 18 14.57 -8.61 -3.37
C GLU A 18 13.13 -8.37 -3.83
N PHE A 19 12.42 -7.44 -3.18
CA PHE A 19 11.05 -7.12 -3.57
C PHE A 19 10.96 -6.20 -4.78
N ARG A 20 12.06 -5.57 -5.19
CA ARG A 20 12.04 -4.71 -6.37
C ARG A 20 11.64 -5.44 -7.63
N GLN A 21 12.05 -6.70 -7.79
CA GLN A 21 11.74 -7.50 -8.97
C GLN A 21 10.24 -7.75 -9.11
N ILE A 22 9.55 -8.01 -8.02
CA ILE A 22 8.11 -8.29 -8.05
C ILE A 22 7.26 -7.02 -8.01
N ALA A 23 7.79 -5.94 -7.46
CA ALA A 23 7.05 -4.68 -7.31
C ALA A 23 7.29 -3.70 -8.47
N GLY A 24 8.30 -3.94 -9.30
CA GLY A 24 8.57 -3.13 -10.48
C GLY A 24 9.41 -1.87 -10.25
N SER A 25 9.59 -1.44 -9.00
CA SER A 25 10.39 -0.25 -8.66
C SER A 25 10.80 -0.27 -7.20
N VAL A 26 11.70 0.64 -6.82
CA VAL A 26 12.10 0.83 -5.42
C VAL A 26 10.91 1.30 -4.59
N THR A 27 10.14 2.28 -5.09
CA THR A 27 8.96 2.78 -4.36
C THR A 27 7.88 1.73 -4.24
N GLY A 28 7.68 0.92 -5.29
CA GLY A 28 6.77 -0.24 -5.24
C GLY A 28 7.19 -1.26 -4.20
N ALA A 29 8.48 -1.54 -4.10
CA ALA A 29 9.03 -2.48 -3.11
C ALA A 29 8.83 -1.96 -1.68
N ILE A 30 9.09 -0.68 -1.46
CA ILE A 30 8.86 -0.05 -0.15
C ILE A 30 7.38 -0.13 0.23
N LEU A 31 6.50 0.21 -0.71
CA LEU A 31 5.07 0.19 -0.45
C LEU A 31 4.55 -1.23 -0.20
N LEU A 32 5.01 -2.21 -0.97
CA LEU A 32 4.64 -3.61 -0.75
C LEU A 32 4.97 -4.05 0.68
N GLN A 33 6.18 -3.75 1.13
CA GLN A 33 6.62 -4.11 2.47
C GLN A 33 5.78 -3.40 3.55
N GLN A 34 5.46 -2.13 3.33
CA GLN A 34 4.68 -1.36 4.30
C GLN A 34 3.22 -1.81 4.34
N LEU A 35 2.63 -2.12 3.19
CA LEU A 35 1.29 -2.71 3.14
C LEU A 35 1.25 -4.04 3.90
N ASP A 36 2.22 -4.91 3.66
CA ASP A 36 2.27 -6.21 4.33
C ASP A 36 2.47 -6.08 5.85
N PHE A 37 3.17 -5.05 6.28
CA PHE A 37 3.27 -4.73 7.70
C PHE A 37 1.87 -4.52 8.33
N TYR A 38 0.99 -3.76 7.65
CA TYR A 38 -0.38 -3.55 8.12
C TYR A 38 -1.22 -4.82 8.02
N PHE A 39 -1.10 -5.58 6.93
CA PHE A 39 -1.88 -6.80 6.75
C PHE A 39 -1.52 -7.91 7.74
N ARG A 40 -0.32 -7.86 8.30
CA ARG A 40 0.07 -8.80 9.36
C ARG A 40 -0.87 -8.71 10.56
N LYS A 41 -1.33 -7.51 10.88
CA LYS A 41 -2.26 -7.25 11.98
C LYS A 41 -3.72 -7.31 11.55
N LYS A 42 -4.00 -6.95 10.30
CA LYS A 42 -5.36 -6.83 9.76
C LYS A 42 -5.47 -7.57 8.42
N PRO A 43 -5.41 -8.91 8.43
CA PRO A 43 -5.35 -9.68 7.19
C PRO A 43 -6.58 -9.56 6.30
N ASN A 44 -7.73 -9.16 6.83
CA ASN A 44 -8.97 -9.03 6.09
C ASN A 44 -9.20 -7.63 5.49
N GLY A 45 -8.24 -6.74 5.69
CA GLY A 45 -8.32 -5.40 5.13
C GLY A 45 -8.14 -4.31 6.18
N PHE A 46 -7.75 -3.13 5.71
CA PHE A 46 -7.64 -1.95 6.54
C PHE A 46 -7.91 -0.71 5.70
N TYR A 47 -8.06 0.44 6.35
CA TYR A 47 -8.28 1.71 5.67
C TYR A 47 -7.27 2.75 6.17
N LYS A 48 -6.94 3.71 5.28
CA LYS A 48 -5.96 4.73 5.58
C LYS A 48 -6.16 5.94 4.67
N PHE A 49 -5.85 7.13 5.18
CA PHE A 49 -5.84 8.35 4.36
C PHE A 49 -4.58 8.39 3.49
N LEU A 50 -4.72 8.95 2.30
CA LEU A 50 -3.58 9.18 1.42
C LEU A 50 -2.75 10.37 1.89
N GLU A 51 -3.43 11.49 2.19
CA GLU A 51 -2.83 12.77 2.55
C GLU A 51 -3.48 13.36 3.79
N PRO A 52 -2.82 14.31 4.48
CA PRO A 52 -3.46 15.06 5.54
C PRO A 52 -4.75 15.74 5.07
N CYS A 53 -5.76 15.76 5.93
CA CYS A 53 -7.05 16.37 5.59
C CYS A 53 -7.76 16.85 6.87
N ASN A 54 -8.92 17.49 6.69
CA ASN A 54 -9.73 17.99 7.81
C ASN A 54 -10.89 17.07 8.18
N ARG A 55 -10.81 15.81 7.74
CA ARG A 55 -11.86 14.84 8.03
C ARG A 55 -11.87 14.44 9.49
N GLU A 56 -13.05 14.09 10.00
CA GLU A 56 -13.25 13.77 11.41
C GLU A 56 -12.35 12.65 11.91
N LYS A 57 -12.15 11.63 11.10
CA LYS A 57 -11.36 10.44 11.48
C LYS A 57 -9.86 10.60 11.26
N TYR A 58 -9.42 11.75 10.73
CA TYR A 58 -8.00 11.96 10.47
C TYR A 58 -7.27 12.38 11.74
N ASN A 59 -6.15 11.72 12.00
CA ASN A 59 -5.20 12.09 13.05
C ASN A 59 -3.86 12.43 12.41
N GLU A 60 -3.18 13.45 12.92
CA GLU A 60 -1.90 13.88 12.40
C GLU A 60 -0.91 12.71 12.34
N GLY A 61 -0.25 12.55 11.21
CA GLY A 61 0.72 11.47 10.98
C GLY A 61 0.13 10.21 10.38
N ASP A 62 -1.19 10.12 10.22
CA ASP A 62 -1.88 8.89 9.81
C ASP A 62 -1.99 8.69 8.31
N SER A 63 -1.50 9.63 7.49
CA SER A 63 -1.61 9.47 6.04
C SER A 63 -0.37 8.80 5.45
N TRP A 64 -0.54 8.19 4.28
CA TRP A 64 0.57 7.56 3.56
C TRP A 64 1.69 8.55 3.22
N THR A 65 1.34 9.76 2.80
CA THR A 65 2.36 10.76 2.45
C THR A 65 3.19 11.15 3.65
N GLU A 66 2.59 11.22 4.83
CA GLU A 66 3.30 11.50 6.08
C GLU A 66 4.19 10.33 6.50
N GLU A 67 3.64 9.12 6.44
CA GLU A 67 4.35 7.92 6.90
C GLU A 67 5.54 7.56 6.01
N LEU A 68 5.35 7.60 4.69
CA LEU A 68 6.37 7.19 3.72
C LEU A 68 7.24 8.33 3.21
N GLY A 69 6.78 9.58 3.34
CA GLY A 69 7.43 10.71 2.72
C GLY A 69 7.24 10.75 1.20
N PHE A 70 6.34 9.96 0.67
CA PHE A 70 5.97 9.98 -0.75
C PHE A 70 5.02 11.14 -1.02
N SER A 71 5.10 11.70 -2.22
CA SER A 71 4.01 12.55 -2.69
C SER A 71 2.81 11.66 -3.02
N ALA A 72 1.62 12.25 -3.14
CA ALA A 72 0.42 11.51 -3.54
C ALA A 72 0.61 10.83 -4.90
N SER A 73 1.26 11.52 -5.84
CA SER A 73 1.56 10.99 -7.16
C SER A 73 2.51 9.79 -7.09
N GLU A 74 3.56 9.90 -6.28
CA GLU A 74 4.50 8.79 -6.08
C GLU A 74 3.82 7.57 -5.46
N PHE A 75 2.94 7.80 -4.49
CA PHE A 75 2.16 6.71 -3.89
C PHE A 75 1.30 6.02 -4.92
N ARG A 76 0.54 6.77 -5.72
CA ARG A 76 -0.35 6.20 -6.74
C ARG A 76 0.43 5.40 -7.77
N SER A 77 1.57 5.92 -8.22
CA SER A 77 2.42 5.21 -9.17
C SER A 77 2.97 3.91 -8.59
N ALA A 78 3.42 3.95 -7.35
CA ALA A 78 3.92 2.76 -6.66
C ALA A 78 2.79 1.73 -6.46
N PHE A 79 1.61 2.18 -6.03
CA PHE A 79 0.48 1.29 -5.82
C PHE A 79 0.01 0.65 -7.12
N ASP A 80 -0.05 1.41 -8.21
CA ASP A 80 -0.50 0.89 -9.50
C ASP A 80 0.41 -0.22 -10.05
N GLN A 81 1.63 -0.31 -9.57
CA GLN A 81 2.54 -1.41 -9.93
C GLN A 81 2.19 -2.71 -9.21
N ILE A 82 1.62 -2.64 -8.02
CA ILE A 82 1.37 -3.80 -7.17
C ILE A 82 -0.10 -4.02 -6.84
N GLY A 83 -0.96 -3.06 -7.16
CA GLY A 83 -2.36 -3.09 -6.77
C GLY A 83 -3.31 -2.59 -7.84
N LEU A 84 -4.55 -2.98 -7.73
CA LEU A 84 -5.65 -2.55 -8.59
C LEU A 84 -6.55 -1.60 -7.81
N ARG A 85 -6.75 -0.39 -8.33
CA ARG A 85 -7.63 0.60 -7.72
C ARG A 85 -9.04 0.51 -8.31
N HIS A 86 -10.01 0.18 -7.47
CA HIS A 86 -11.42 0.32 -7.83
C HIS A 86 -11.87 1.74 -7.49
N ALA A 87 -12.67 2.33 -8.35
CA ALA A 87 -13.07 3.74 -8.19
C ALA A 87 -13.98 3.96 -6.99
N SER A 88 -14.76 2.96 -6.60
CA SER A 88 -15.72 3.06 -5.51
C SER A 88 -15.95 1.71 -4.84
N LYS A 89 -16.61 1.74 -3.70
CA LYS A 89 -17.03 0.52 -3.00
C LYS A 89 -17.95 -0.33 -3.88
N THR A 90 -18.88 0.31 -4.59
CA THR A 90 -19.79 -0.38 -5.50
C THR A 90 -19.04 -1.09 -6.61
N GLU A 91 -18.08 -0.42 -7.24
CA GLU A 91 -17.25 -1.03 -8.28
C GLU A 91 -16.48 -2.23 -7.73
N TYR A 92 -15.92 -2.10 -6.53
CA TYR A 92 -15.24 -3.20 -5.87
C TYR A 92 -16.17 -4.38 -5.60
N GLU A 93 -17.35 -4.11 -5.04
CA GLU A 93 -18.30 -5.16 -4.70
C GLU A 93 -18.86 -5.87 -5.94
N ASP A 94 -19.06 -5.13 -7.03
CA ASP A 94 -19.60 -5.68 -8.29
C ASP A 94 -18.54 -6.39 -9.13
N ALA A 95 -17.26 -6.18 -8.84
CA ALA A 95 -16.18 -6.80 -9.60
C ALA A 95 -16.19 -8.32 -9.40
N LYS A 96 -16.18 -9.05 -10.51
CA LYS A 96 -16.10 -10.51 -10.49
C LYS A 96 -14.76 -10.99 -9.95
N HIS A 97 -13.70 -10.29 -10.33
CA HIS A 97 -12.33 -10.57 -9.88
C HIS A 97 -11.78 -9.30 -9.20
N LYS A 98 -11.63 -9.34 -7.89
CA LYS A 98 -11.24 -8.16 -7.10
C LYS A 98 -9.82 -7.68 -7.39
N PHE A 99 -8.92 -8.60 -7.72
CA PHE A 99 -7.49 -8.34 -7.89
C PHE A 99 -7.03 -8.41 -9.33
N LYS A 100 -7.94 -8.59 -10.28
CA LYS A 100 -7.58 -8.84 -11.67
C LYS A 100 -8.20 -7.82 -12.60
N SER A 101 -7.41 -7.31 -13.53
CA SER A 101 -7.85 -6.45 -14.62
C SER A 101 -7.26 -6.96 -15.92
N ASP A 102 -8.12 -7.25 -16.90
CA ASP A 102 -7.72 -7.92 -18.13
C ASP A 102 -6.97 -9.21 -17.81
N ASP A 103 -5.74 -9.39 -18.27
CA ASP A 103 -4.94 -10.59 -18.03
C ASP A 103 -3.99 -10.45 -16.85
N LYS A 104 -3.98 -9.28 -16.18
CA LYS A 104 -3.05 -9.02 -15.09
C LYS A 104 -3.72 -9.22 -13.75
N GLU A 105 -3.07 -9.99 -12.88
CA GLU A 105 -3.47 -10.20 -11.50
C GLU A 105 -2.53 -9.42 -10.57
N PHE A 106 -3.12 -8.75 -9.59
CA PHE A 106 -2.39 -7.86 -8.68
C PHE A 106 -2.31 -8.45 -7.26
N PHE A 107 -1.31 -8.02 -6.52
CA PHE A 107 -1.10 -8.44 -5.13
C PHE A 107 -2.07 -7.80 -4.16
N TYR A 108 -2.53 -6.60 -4.48
CA TYR A 108 -3.45 -5.83 -3.65
C TYR A 108 -4.56 -5.24 -4.49
N CYS A 109 -5.62 -4.80 -3.82
CA CYS A 109 -6.59 -3.91 -4.43
C CYS A 109 -7.07 -2.89 -3.41
N SER A 110 -7.75 -1.87 -3.91
CA SER A 110 -8.28 -0.81 -3.06
C SER A 110 -9.58 -0.26 -3.63
N TYR A 111 -10.37 0.39 -2.77
CA TYR A 111 -11.41 1.29 -3.22
C TYR A 111 -11.42 2.54 -2.34
N HIS A 112 -11.81 3.67 -2.93
CA HIS A 112 -11.88 4.93 -2.21
C HIS A 112 -13.32 5.22 -1.78
N ASP A 113 -13.49 5.57 -0.51
CA ASP A 113 -14.79 5.99 0.04
C ASP A 113 -14.82 7.52 0.10
N ARG A 114 -15.62 8.13 -0.79
CA ARG A 114 -15.73 9.59 -0.86
C ARG A 114 -16.39 10.21 0.38
N MET A 115 -17.24 9.45 1.06
CA MET A 115 -17.95 9.94 2.26
C MET A 115 -16.98 10.19 3.42
N THR A 116 -16.04 9.29 3.62
CA THR A 116 -15.08 9.37 4.72
C THR A 116 -13.72 9.92 4.30
N GLY A 117 -13.40 9.89 3.00
CA GLY A 117 -12.07 10.22 2.49
C GLY A 117 -11.06 9.11 2.67
N LEU A 118 -11.48 7.97 3.20
CA LEU A 118 -10.61 6.82 3.46
C LEU A 118 -10.51 5.93 2.24
N THR A 119 -9.33 5.36 2.01
CA THR A 119 -9.13 4.30 1.03
C THR A 119 -9.00 2.97 1.77
N HIS A 120 -9.73 1.98 1.30
CA HIS A 120 -9.73 0.63 1.87
C HIS A 120 -8.83 -0.26 1.03
N TYR A 121 -8.01 -1.09 1.70
CA TYR A 121 -7.00 -1.93 1.07
C TYR A 121 -7.25 -3.40 1.40
N PHE A 122 -7.00 -4.27 0.41
CA PHE A 122 -7.14 -5.71 0.52
C PHE A 122 -5.94 -6.40 -0.10
N ARG A 123 -5.60 -7.56 0.43
CA ARG A 123 -4.43 -8.35 0.01
C ARG A 123 -4.86 -9.63 -0.68
N ASN A 124 -4.26 -9.91 -1.82
CA ASN A 124 -4.43 -11.18 -2.52
C ASN A 124 -3.51 -12.22 -1.87
N HIS A 125 -4.00 -12.83 -0.80
CA HIS A 125 -3.21 -13.79 -0.01
C HIS A 125 -2.74 -14.96 -0.85
N GLN A 126 -3.62 -15.51 -1.69
CA GLN A 126 -3.30 -16.67 -2.49
C GLN A 126 -2.12 -16.40 -3.44
N LEU A 127 -2.19 -15.30 -4.19
CA LEU A 127 -1.15 -14.97 -5.18
C LEU A 127 0.15 -14.57 -4.51
N LEU A 128 0.09 -13.64 -3.56
CA LEU A 128 1.30 -13.08 -2.96
C LEU A 128 2.02 -14.11 -2.09
N ASP A 129 1.31 -14.87 -1.28
CA ASP A 129 1.92 -15.90 -0.44
C ASP A 129 2.59 -16.99 -1.28
N ALA A 130 1.97 -17.40 -2.39
CA ALA A 130 2.57 -18.38 -3.28
C ALA A 130 3.89 -17.86 -3.87
N LEU A 131 3.92 -16.57 -4.24
CA LEU A 131 5.13 -15.97 -4.78
C LEU A 131 6.22 -15.81 -3.72
N LEU A 132 5.85 -15.31 -2.55
CA LEU A 132 6.80 -15.10 -1.46
C LEU A 132 7.41 -16.45 -0.95
N ASP A 133 6.60 -17.49 -0.92
CA ASP A 133 7.04 -18.83 -0.53
C ASP A 133 8.16 -19.33 -1.44
N LYS A 134 8.11 -19.03 -2.72
CA LYS A 134 9.16 -19.39 -3.69
C LYS A 134 10.45 -18.60 -3.49
N MET A 135 10.40 -17.48 -2.80
CA MET A 135 11.55 -16.59 -2.59
C MET A 135 12.36 -16.97 -1.34
N ILE A 136 11.83 -17.82 -0.49
CA ILE A 136 12.49 -18.24 0.75
C ILE A 136 13.53 -19.34 0.49
#